data_56631c8f1dadd00f8d0a68c30c476360
#
_entry.id   56631c8f1dadd00f8d0a68c30c476360
#
_cell.length_a   1.000
_cell.length_b   1.000
_cell.length_c   1.000
_cell.angle_alpha   90.00
_cell.angle_beta   90.00
_cell.angle_gamma   90.00
#
_symmetry.space_group_name_H-M   'P 1'
#
loop_
_entity.id
_entity.type
_entity.pdbx_description
1 polymer ?
#
loop_
_entity_poly.entity_id
_entity_poly.type
_entity_poly.pdbx_seq_one_letter_code
_entity_poly.pdbx_strand_id
1 'polypeptide(L)'
;MLVRTLTAARRVVLFFILAIISQNAAQSSQPQVQFGDLRYCGAFKLPEYWEPVCDDQCTFHYAHGAVAFNPHQGGNNANPPSLFVACFTGQGASNVGEVSIPEPVISNTGNINDLPTATSLQRCANAEAGASATLSFGEGGISGILIAGSKMYFTCYNSYPAGGCQSLSHFVKNSLDLSAADATGAFLVTNNAGGTCFINGPMTWIPQEWQAALGNMPAITYNCCHSIIASTSWGPAAFAFDPSALGNXPAASVALQYYTSSHPALGQWDGGSGPLVFETAWNNSWNDAPVPGYRGLVIPDGTRSALYFGAQGIGEYCYGEGTSDSSLHGQPYGGTIYCYDPAAVVSKGDHAYPYRFQIMAFDLNDWASVAAGAKEPYEVTPYAVWPLAPPVIPFTNGITDAGGGGAAYDPATRRIYWEQARAYGSGLPIIHVWEVTSATAVAPWHALENQTDIITAYPNPCNPGVKITVHWQWTVDSRDAIIEIYSVRGALVQKLRAARNTADQRAGIAWDASSQPSGIYVIKAVIGNTRGSKTIVLTK
;
A
#
# COMPACT_ATOMS: atom_id res chain seq x y z
N MET A 1 26.39 20.29 43.12
CA MET A 1 25.70 19.11 42.53
C MET A 1 24.66 19.52 41.49
N LEU A 2 23.91 20.59 41.70
CA LEU A 2 22.84 21.07 40.77
C LEU A 2 23.37 21.56 39.39
N VAL A 3 24.56 22.11 39.32
CA VAL A 3 25.09 22.70 38.08
C VAL A 3 25.54 21.61 37.08
N ARG A 4 25.93 20.43 37.57
CA ARG A 4 26.35 19.32 36.68
C ARG A 4 25.16 18.57 36.06
N THR A 5 24.03 18.53 36.74
CA THR A 5 22.80 17.90 36.21
C THR A 5 22.14 18.75 35.11
N LEU A 6 22.19 20.07 35.20
CA LEU A 6 21.64 20.97 34.20
C LEU A 6 22.43 20.93 32.87
N THR A 7 23.74 20.65 32.92
CA THR A 7 24.58 20.59 31.71
C THR A 7 24.34 19.26 30.94
N ALA A 8 24.10 18.17 31.66
CA ALA A 8 23.82 16.87 31.03
C ALA A 8 22.44 16.89 30.37
N ALA A 9 21.42 17.46 31.04
CA ALA A 9 20.08 17.58 30.47
C ALA A 9 20.07 18.46 29.21
N ARG A 10 20.80 19.58 29.20
CA ARG A 10 20.93 20.45 28.03
C ARG A 10 21.63 19.75 26.86
N ARG A 11 22.63 18.93 27.14
CA ARG A 11 23.34 18.17 26.10
C ARG A 11 22.45 17.08 25.49
N VAL A 12 21.66 16.40 26.30
CA VAL A 12 20.73 15.36 25.82
C VAL A 12 19.63 15.99 24.95
N VAL A 13 19.05 17.11 25.40
CA VAL A 13 18.03 17.85 24.63
C VAL A 13 18.62 18.36 23.30
N LEU A 14 19.84 18.89 23.33
CA LEU A 14 20.48 19.38 22.10
C LEU A 14 20.78 18.24 21.13
N PHE A 15 21.17 17.07 21.62
CA PHE A 15 21.38 15.87 20.78
C PHE A 15 20.08 15.37 20.16
N PHE A 16 18.98 15.37 20.92
CA PHE A 16 17.66 14.99 20.38
C PHE A 16 17.18 15.97 19.32
N ILE A 17 17.35 17.27 19.56
CA ILE A 17 16.97 18.31 18.59
C ILE A 17 17.81 18.20 17.32
N LEU A 18 19.12 17.97 17.43
CA LEU A 18 20.00 17.80 16.28
C LEU A 18 19.70 16.52 15.50
N ALA A 19 19.34 15.43 16.19
CA ALA A 19 18.94 14.18 15.55
C ALA A 19 17.61 14.34 14.80
N ILE A 20 16.64 15.05 15.38
CA ILE A 20 15.36 15.35 14.73
C ILE A 20 15.56 16.24 13.50
N ILE A 21 16.43 17.26 13.61
CA ILE A 21 16.72 18.17 12.49
C ILE A 21 17.43 17.40 11.37
N SER A 22 18.34 16.50 11.70
CA SER A 22 19.06 15.72 10.67
C SER A 22 18.15 14.69 9.99
N GLN A 23 17.22 14.08 10.72
CA GLN A 23 16.22 13.18 10.13
C GLN A 23 15.28 13.93 9.20
N ASN A 24 14.77 15.08 9.63
CA ASN A 24 13.88 15.90 8.80
C ASN A 24 14.59 16.40 7.53
N ALA A 25 15.86 16.78 7.63
CA ALA A 25 16.64 17.19 6.46
C ALA A 25 16.87 16.01 5.49
N ALA A 26 17.10 14.81 6.00
CA ALA A 26 17.26 13.62 5.17
C ALA A 26 15.96 13.23 4.48
N GLN A 27 14.83 13.35 5.18
CA GLN A 27 13.51 13.06 4.60
C GLN A 27 13.14 14.05 3.50
N SER A 28 13.39 15.35 3.73
CA SER A 28 13.07 16.38 2.74
C SER A 28 13.92 16.27 1.48
N SER A 29 15.07 15.61 1.56
CA SER A 29 15.98 15.47 0.42
C SER A 29 15.75 14.19 -0.41
N GLN A 30 14.85 13.29 0.03
CA GLN A 30 14.56 12.09 -0.76
C GLN A 30 13.90 12.47 -2.10
N PRO A 31 14.19 11.71 -3.18
CA PRO A 31 13.64 12.06 -4.49
C PRO A 31 12.14 11.80 -4.57
N GLN A 32 11.46 12.61 -5.35
CA GLN A 32 10.14 12.27 -5.86
C GLN A 32 10.30 11.25 -6.99
N VAL A 33 9.40 10.27 -7.03
CA VAL A 33 9.29 9.36 -8.17
C VAL A 33 8.80 10.17 -9.37
N GLN A 34 9.43 10.00 -10.52
CA GLN A 34 8.95 10.54 -11.80
C GLN A 34 8.40 9.39 -12.64
N PHE A 35 7.58 9.68 -13.65
CA PHE A 35 7.00 8.61 -14.48
C PHE A 35 8.09 7.73 -15.11
N GLY A 36 9.19 8.34 -15.54
CA GLY A 36 10.32 7.62 -16.11
C GLY A 36 11.04 6.69 -15.14
N ASP A 37 10.79 6.83 -13.83
CA ASP A 37 11.35 5.94 -12.82
C ASP A 37 10.51 4.67 -12.63
N LEU A 38 9.35 4.58 -13.28
CA LEU A 38 8.47 3.42 -13.21
C LEU A 38 8.69 2.57 -14.46
N ARG A 39 9.55 1.57 -14.34
CA ARG A 39 9.84 0.65 -15.44
C ARG A 39 8.75 -0.42 -15.50
N TYR A 40 7.99 -0.43 -16.59
CA TYR A 40 6.96 -1.46 -16.78
C TYR A 40 7.62 -2.80 -17.07
N CYS A 41 7.24 -3.82 -16.32
CA CYS A 41 7.80 -5.17 -16.40
C CYS A 41 6.86 -6.15 -17.10
N GLY A 42 5.62 -5.74 -17.35
CA GLY A 42 4.63 -6.62 -17.97
C GLY A 42 3.49 -6.93 -17.01
N ALA A 43 2.80 -8.04 -17.29
CA ALA A 43 1.61 -8.40 -16.53
C ALA A 43 1.48 -9.94 -16.46
N PHE A 44 0.55 -10.39 -15.62
CA PHE A 44 0.15 -11.80 -15.53
C PHE A 44 -1.33 -11.89 -15.17
N LYS A 45 -1.92 -13.04 -15.49
CA LYS A 45 -3.32 -13.36 -15.22
C LYS A 45 -3.48 -14.00 -13.85
N LEU A 46 -4.65 -13.84 -13.25
CA LEU A 46 -5.05 -14.60 -12.07
C LEU A 46 -5.66 -15.95 -12.51
N PRO A 47 -5.71 -16.95 -11.61
CA PRO A 47 -6.31 -18.25 -11.97
C PRO A 47 -7.78 -18.10 -12.33
N GLU A 48 -8.18 -18.75 -13.41
CA GLU A 48 -9.59 -18.83 -13.81
C GLU A 48 -10.14 -20.17 -13.32
N TYR A 49 -11.07 -20.12 -12.38
CA TYR A 49 -11.75 -21.33 -11.94
C TYR A 49 -13.21 -21.00 -11.58
N TRP A 50 -14.08 -21.81 -12.11
CA TRP A 50 -15.46 -21.92 -11.72
C TRP A 50 -15.61 -23.25 -11.01
N GLU A 51 -16.11 -23.21 -9.81
CA GLU A 51 -16.36 -24.44 -9.07
C GLU A 51 -17.85 -24.57 -8.79
N PRO A 52 -18.45 -25.70 -9.10
CA PRO A 52 -19.86 -25.88 -8.78
C PRO A 52 -20.13 -26.00 -7.27
N VAL A 53 -19.08 -26.03 -6.46
CA VAL A 53 -19.17 -26.23 -5.00
C VAL A 53 -19.20 -24.91 -4.24
N CYS A 54 -18.69 -23.83 -4.81
CA CYS A 54 -18.84 -22.51 -4.21
C CYS A 54 -19.49 -21.61 -5.25
N ASP A 55 -20.49 -20.92 -4.85
CA ASP A 55 -21.23 -20.00 -5.70
C ASP A 55 -20.28 -18.98 -6.36
N ASP A 56 -20.82 -18.03 -7.08
CA ASP A 56 -20.03 -17.06 -7.86
C ASP A 56 -19.01 -16.26 -7.05
N GLN A 57 -19.03 -16.38 -5.72
CA GLN A 57 -18.14 -15.60 -4.84
C GLN A 57 -16.74 -16.22 -4.67
N CYS A 58 -16.50 -17.41 -5.19
CA CYS A 58 -15.21 -18.11 -5.05
C CYS A 58 -14.29 -17.92 -6.26
N THR A 59 -14.40 -16.83 -6.96
CA THR A 59 -13.73 -16.59 -8.23
C THR A 59 -13.11 -15.19 -8.23
N PHE A 60 -12.13 -14.99 -9.12
CA PHE A 60 -11.59 -13.65 -9.40
C PHE A 60 -12.36 -12.90 -10.49
N HIS A 61 -13.39 -13.49 -11.08
CA HIS A 61 -14.26 -12.75 -11.99
C HIS A 61 -14.84 -11.53 -11.29
N TYR A 62 -14.80 -10.39 -11.96
CA TYR A 62 -15.28 -9.09 -11.44
C TYR A 62 -14.58 -8.62 -10.17
N ALA A 63 -13.45 -9.23 -9.81
CA ALA A 63 -12.64 -8.73 -8.70
C ALA A 63 -12.10 -7.33 -9.05
N HIS A 64 -12.18 -6.43 -8.08
CA HIS A 64 -11.65 -5.07 -8.20
C HIS A 64 -11.34 -4.50 -6.82
N GLY A 65 -10.92 -5.38 -5.93
CA GLY A 65 -10.71 -5.07 -4.53
C GLY A 65 -9.25 -4.91 -4.16
N ALA A 66 -8.92 -5.40 -2.98
CA ALA A 66 -7.61 -5.25 -2.39
C ALA A 66 -6.60 -6.22 -2.96
N VAL A 67 -5.36 -5.77 -3.03
CA VAL A 67 -4.19 -6.62 -3.32
C VAL A 67 -3.16 -6.34 -2.23
N ALA A 68 -2.56 -7.39 -1.68
CA ALA A 68 -1.51 -7.25 -0.67
C ALA A 68 -0.34 -8.18 -0.97
N PHE A 69 0.85 -7.67 -0.78
CA PHE A 69 2.08 -8.44 -0.96
C PHE A 69 2.39 -9.22 0.32
N ASN A 70 2.69 -10.49 0.16
CA ASN A 70 3.14 -11.37 1.22
C ASN A 70 4.57 -11.81 0.89
N PRO A 71 5.57 -11.46 1.71
CA PRO A 71 6.94 -11.83 1.40
C PRO A 71 7.19 -13.33 1.43
N HIS A 72 6.34 -14.12 2.12
CA HIS A 72 6.57 -15.55 2.29
C HIS A 72 5.24 -16.32 2.28
N GLN A 73 5.00 -17.12 1.27
CA GLN A 73 3.78 -17.94 1.15
C GLN A 73 3.50 -18.69 2.46
N GLY A 74 2.25 -18.62 2.91
CA GLY A 74 1.83 -19.29 4.14
C GLY A 74 2.59 -18.84 5.39
N GLY A 75 3.24 -17.68 5.34
CA GLY A 75 4.02 -17.17 6.46
C GLY A 75 5.33 -17.90 6.73
N ASN A 76 5.79 -18.74 5.81
CA ASN A 76 7.03 -19.51 5.97
C ASN A 76 8.16 -18.85 5.19
N ASN A 77 9.20 -18.40 5.90
CA ASN A 77 10.33 -17.66 5.32
C ASN A 77 11.10 -18.43 4.24
N ALA A 78 10.93 -19.75 4.13
CA ALA A 78 11.57 -20.54 3.09
C ALA A 78 10.80 -20.51 1.77
N ASN A 79 9.57 -20.03 1.77
CA ASN A 79 8.71 -20.01 0.59
C ASN A 79 8.89 -18.71 -0.20
N PRO A 80 8.67 -18.75 -1.52
CA PRO A 80 8.72 -17.52 -2.31
C PRO A 80 7.56 -16.58 -1.95
N PRO A 81 7.61 -15.31 -2.40
CA PRO A 81 6.53 -14.37 -2.13
C PRO A 81 5.24 -14.72 -2.89
N SER A 82 4.13 -14.13 -2.42
CA SER A 82 2.81 -14.32 -3.00
C SER A 82 2.00 -13.03 -2.92
N LEU A 83 0.82 -13.04 -3.54
CA LEU A 83 -0.16 -11.95 -3.37
C LEU A 83 -1.43 -12.53 -2.75
N PHE A 84 -1.98 -11.81 -1.78
CA PHE A 84 -3.37 -11.97 -1.36
C PHE A 84 -4.22 -11.00 -2.19
N VAL A 85 -5.28 -11.51 -2.77
CA VAL A 85 -6.15 -10.75 -3.68
C VAL A 85 -7.59 -10.96 -3.25
N ALA A 86 -8.33 -9.86 -3.10
CA ALA A 86 -9.77 -9.94 -2.86
C ALA A 86 -10.44 -10.56 -4.08
N CYS A 87 -11.33 -11.52 -3.83
CA CYS A 87 -12.06 -12.20 -4.89
C CYS A 87 -13.28 -11.37 -5.29
N PHE A 88 -14.27 -11.95 -5.94
CA PHE A 88 -15.50 -11.26 -6.31
C PHE A 88 -16.02 -10.41 -5.15
N THR A 89 -16.30 -9.14 -5.40
CA THR A 89 -16.65 -8.18 -4.35
C THR A 89 -18.10 -7.73 -4.39
N GLY A 90 -18.96 -8.45 -5.06
CA GLY A 90 -20.39 -8.14 -5.03
C GLY A 90 -21.11 -8.85 -3.90
N GLN A 91 -22.30 -8.35 -3.55
CA GLN A 91 -23.23 -9.00 -2.64
C GLN A 91 -22.67 -9.27 -1.23
N GLY A 92 -21.77 -8.39 -0.76
CA GLY A 92 -21.25 -8.47 0.60
C GLY A 92 -20.20 -9.57 0.81
N ALA A 93 -19.62 -10.09 -0.25
CA ALA A 93 -18.62 -11.14 -0.14
C ALA A 93 -17.30 -10.60 0.44
N SER A 94 -16.76 -11.31 1.42
CA SER A 94 -15.48 -10.97 2.07
C SER A 94 -14.42 -12.03 1.78
N ASN A 95 -14.35 -12.47 0.53
CA ASN A 95 -13.48 -13.56 0.12
C ASN A 95 -12.12 -13.06 -0.36
N VAL A 96 -11.08 -13.78 0.02
CA VAL A 96 -9.69 -13.52 -0.36
C VAL A 96 -9.06 -14.82 -0.83
N GLY A 97 -8.24 -14.75 -1.87
CA GLY A 97 -7.41 -15.87 -2.31
C GLY A 97 -5.94 -15.51 -2.23
N GLU A 98 -5.08 -16.52 -2.23
CA GLU A 98 -3.63 -16.34 -2.31
C GLU A 98 -3.11 -16.94 -3.62
N VAL A 99 -2.27 -16.18 -4.33
CA VAL A 99 -1.74 -16.59 -5.63
C VAL A 99 -0.23 -16.41 -5.71
N SER A 100 0.42 -17.24 -6.51
CA SER A 100 1.84 -17.09 -6.81
C SER A 100 2.10 -15.83 -7.64
N ILE A 101 3.37 -15.43 -7.71
CA ILE A 101 3.81 -14.30 -8.54
C ILE A 101 4.69 -14.87 -9.67
N PRO A 102 4.13 -15.16 -10.85
CA PRO A 102 4.97 -15.55 -11.98
C PRO A 102 5.76 -14.36 -12.51
N GLU A 103 6.83 -14.61 -13.24
CA GLU A 103 7.57 -13.53 -13.90
C GLU A 103 6.64 -12.86 -14.92
N PRO A 104 6.43 -11.55 -14.83
CA PRO A 104 5.50 -10.86 -15.73
C PRO A 104 6.02 -10.81 -17.16
N VAL A 105 5.12 -10.74 -18.13
CA VAL A 105 5.46 -10.70 -19.56
C VAL A 105 4.84 -9.44 -20.17
N ILE A 106 5.63 -8.73 -20.98
CA ILE A 106 5.13 -7.65 -21.84
C ILE A 106 4.64 -8.29 -23.14
N SER A 107 3.34 -8.24 -23.36
CA SER A 107 2.79 -8.72 -24.64
C SER A 107 3.04 -7.66 -25.72
N ASN A 108 3.78 -8.03 -26.73
CA ASN A 108 4.03 -7.16 -27.88
C ASN A 108 2.90 -7.23 -28.91
N THR A 109 1.98 -8.20 -28.76
CA THR A 109 0.85 -8.39 -29.68
C THR A 109 -0.46 -7.88 -29.11
N GLY A 110 -0.51 -7.58 -27.83
CA GLY A 110 -1.75 -7.25 -27.12
C GLY A 110 -2.65 -8.48 -26.89
N ASN A 111 -2.10 -9.69 -27.04
CA ASN A 111 -2.87 -10.92 -26.86
C ASN A 111 -2.77 -11.36 -25.41
N ILE A 112 -3.92 -11.51 -24.74
CA ILE A 112 -3.99 -11.93 -23.35
C ILE A 112 -3.33 -13.31 -23.13
N ASN A 113 -3.30 -14.15 -24.15
CA ASN A 113 -2.68 -15.48 -24.07
C ASN A 113 -1.16 -15.44 -23.98
N ASP A 114 -0.54 -14.29 -24.28
CA ASP A 114 0.91 -14.12 -24.09
C ASP A 114 1.28 -14.07 -22.59
N LEU A 115 0.32 -13.75 -21.73
CA LEU A 115 0.58 -13.54 -20.31
C LEU A 115 0.58 -14.87 -19.55
N PRO A 116 1.54 -15.07 -18.64
CA PRO A 116 1.49 -16.24 -17.74
C PRO A 116 0.32 -16.12 -16.77
N THR A 117 -0.09 -17.24 -16.21
CA THR A 117 -1.16 -17.32 -15.22
C THR A 117 -0.57 -17.68 -13.86
N ALA A 118 -0.93 -16.93 -12.83
CA ALA A 118 -0.56 -17.24 -11.45
C ALA A 118 -1.19 -18.56 -11.02
N THR A 119 -0.53 -19.28 -10.13
CA THR A 119 -1.06 -20.50 -9.53
C THR A 119 -1.85 -20.14 -8.28
N SER A 120 -3.02 -20.76 -8.10
CA SER A 120 -3.78 -20.63 -6.86
C SER A 120 -3.05 -21.39 -5.75
N LEU A 121 -2.65 -20.68 -4.72
CA LEU A 121 -2.00 -21.25 -3.53
C LEU A 121 -3.04 -21.54 -2.45
N GLN A 122 -3.99 -20.65 -2.28
CA GLN A 122 -5.17 -20.83 -1.44
C GLN A 122 -6.37 -20.29 -2.21
N ARG A 123 -7.43 -21.08 -2.29
CA ARG A 123 -8.67 -20.66 -2.97
C ARG A 123 -9.36 -19.57 -2.20
N CYS A 124 -10.21 -18.82 -2.90
CA CYS A 124 -11.01 -17.77 -2.28
C CYS A 124 -11.81 -18.31 -1.10
N ALA A 125 -11.68 -17.69 0.05
CA ALA A 125 -12.35 -18.08 1.27
C ALA A 125 -12.72 -16.84 2.09
N ASN A 126 -13.73 -16.97 2.92
CA ASN A 126 -14.27 -15.86 3.71
C ASN A 126 -13.28 -15.41 4.79
N ALA A 127 -12.71 -14.23 4.62
CA ALA A 127 -11.73 -13.67 5.55
C ALA A 127 -12.35 -13.32 6.91
N GLU A 128 -13.67 -13.08 6.98
CA GLU A 128 -14.36 -12.76 8.23
C GLU A 128 -14.67 -13.99 9.09
N ALA A 129 -14.36 -15.20 8.62
CA ALA A 129 -14.69 -16.42 9.36
C ALA A 129 -14.06 -16.40 10.75
N GLY A 130 -14.88 -16.54 11.78
CA GLY A 130 -14.47 -16.47 13.18
C GLY A 130 -14.75 -15.15 13.86
N ALA A 131 -14.98 -14.07 13.11
CA ALA A 131 -15.25 -12.76 13.71
C ALA A 131 -16.57 -12.78 14.49
N SER A 132 -16.59 -12.06 15.62
CA SER A 132 -17.76 -12.00 16.49
C SER A 132 -18.90 -11.18 15.90
N ALA A 133 -18.59 -10.28 14.96
CA ALA A 133 -19.59 -9.49 14.24
C ALA A 133 -19.22 -9.51 12.77
N THR A 134 -20.07 -10.11 11.97
CA THR A 134 -19.96 -10.01 10.52
C THR A 134 -20.69 -8.76 10.05
N LEU A 135 -20.08 -8.04 9.12
CA LEU A 135 -20.73 -6.87 8.56
C LEU A 135 -21.56 -7.29 7.35
N SER A 136 -22.86 -7.06 7.44
CA SER A 136 -23.78 -7.39 6.35
C SER A 136 -23.87 -6.18 5.42
N PHE A 137 -23.15 -6.24 4.30
CA PHE A 137 -22.96 -5.06 3.47
C PHE A 137 -23.92 -4.95 2.30
N GLY A 138 -24.73 -5.92 2.03
CA GLY A 138 -25.62 -5.86 0.86
C GLY A 138 -24.85 -5.76 -0.47
N GLU A 139 -24.18 -4.64 -0.69
CA GLU A 139 -23.36 -4.38 -1.89
C GLU A 139 -22.02 -3.81 -1.47
N GLY A 140 -21.09 -4.66 -1.12
CA GLY A 140 -19.75 -4.26 -0.68
C GLY A 140 -18.90 -5.49 -0.48
N GLY A 141 -17.85 -5.35 0.26
CA GLY A 141 -16.92 -6.44 0.53
C GLY A 141 -15.59 -5.95 1.05
N ILE A 142 -14.55 -6.71 0.78
CA ILE A 142 -13.19 -6.35 1.20
C ILE A 142 -12.66 -5.23 0.32
N SER A 143 -12.17 -4.17 0.96
CA SER A 143 -11.61 -2.99 0.30
C SER A 143 -10.12 -2.83 0.53
N GLY A 144 -9.57 -3.39 1.60
CA GLY A 144 -8.14 -3.30 1.90
C GLY A 144 -7.63 -4.57 2.56
N ILE A 145 -6.39 -4.93 2.25
CA ILE A 145 -5.67 -6.03 2.89
C ILE A 145 -4.26 -5.54 3.20
N LEU A 146 -3.74 -5.92 4.38
CA LEU A 146 -2.37 -5.60 4.79
C LEU A 146 -1.79 -6.82 5.50
N ILE A 147 -0.62 -7.29 5.08
CA ILE A 147 0.01 -8.47 5.65
C ILE A 147 1.11 -8.05 6.62
N ALA A 148 1.09 -8.59 7.82
CA ALA A 148 2.07 -8.32 8.88
C ALA A 148 2.51 -9.64 9.52
N GLY A 149 3.65 -10.14 9.10
CA GLY A 149 4.13 -11.42 9.59
C GLY A 149 3.15 -12.54 9.28
N SER A 150 2.60 -13.17 10.29
CA SER A 150 1.63 -14.25 10.13
C SER A 150 0.18 -13.79 10.19
N LYS A 151 -0.07 -12.48 10.23
CA LYS A 151 -1.43 -11.92 10.35
C LYS A 151 -1.84 -11.17 9.09
N MET A 152 -3.15 -11.14 8.87
CA MET A 152 -3.77 -10.32 7.84
C MET A 152 -4.68 -9.31 8.51
N TYR A 153 -4.49 -8.03 8.21
CA TYR A 153 -5.45 -6.98 8.55
C TYR A 153 -6.27 -6.70 7.29
N PHE A 154 -7.57 -6.50 7.45
CA PHE A 154 -8.41 -6.20 6.30
C PHE A 154 -9.54 -5.25 6.69
N THR A 155 -10.06 -4.55 5.68
CA THR A 155 -11.19 -3.63 5.82
C THR A 155 -12.34 -4.09 4.97
N CYS A 156 -13.55 -3.75 5.43
CA CYS A 156 -14.77 -3.98 4.67
C CYS A 156 -15.57 -2.70 4.55
N TYR A 157 -16.32 -2.57 3.45
CA TYR A 157 -17.09 -1.37 3.15
C TYR A 157 -18.51 -1.72 2.72
N ASN A 158 -19.38 -0.73 2.84
CA ASN A 158 -20.72 -0.75 2.24
C ASN A 158 -20.72 0.29 1.12
N SER A 159 -20.95 -0.12 -0.11
CA SER A 159 -20.91 0.77 -1.26
C SER A 159 -22.05 1.80 -1.24
N TYR A 160 -23.20 1.43 -0.70
CA TYR A 160 -24.39 2.30 -0.67
C TYR A 160 -24.89 2.51 0.76
N PRO A 161 -24.20 3.34 1.55
CA PRO A 161 -24.55 3.52 2.96
C PRO A 161 -25.67 4.57 3.15
N ALA A 162 -26.87 4.25 2.69
CA ALA A 162 -28.04 5.16 2.75
C ALA A 162 -28.43 5.51 4.19
N GLY A 163 -28.13 4.63 5.14
CA GLY A 163 -28.37 4.88 6.56
C GLY A 163 -27.19 5.52 7.30
N GLY A 164 -26.16 5.93 6.55
CA GLY A 164 -24.90 6.40 7.12
C GLY A 164 -23.83 5.33 7.07
N CYS A 165 -22.57 5.75 7.14
CA CYS A 165 -21.44 4.82 7.11
C CYS A 165 -21.44 3.91 8.35
N GLN A 166 -21.09 2.65 8.18
CA GLN A 166 -20.98 1.73 9.31
C GLN A 166 -19.96 2.26 10.33
N SER A 167 -20.16 1.92 11.61
CA SER A 167 -19.26 2.44 12.65
C SER A 167 -17.96 1.66 12.78
N LEU A 168 -17.94 0.39 12.33
CA LEU A 168 -16.78 -0.49 12.44
C LEU A 168 -16.39 -0.97 11.05
N SER A 169 -15.10 -1.18 10.80
CA SER A 169 -14.66 -1.51 9.44
C SER A 169 -13.39 -2.37 9.37
N HIS A 170 -12.61 -2.43 10.43
CA HIS A 170 -11.29 -3.08 10.40
C HIS A 170 -11.33 -4.42 11.12
N PHE A 171 -10.65 -5.41 10.56
CA PHE A 171 -10.58 -6.78 11.08
C PHE A 171 -9.14 -7.23 11.19
N VAL A 172 -8.93 -8.25 12.03
CA VAL A 172 -7.65 -8.96 12.13
C VAL A 172 -7.91 -10.44 11.93
N LYS A 173 -7.30 -11.04 10.93
CA LYS A 173 -7.23 -12.48 10.79
C LYS A 173 -5.89 -12.93 11.38
N ASN A 174 -5.94 -13.85 12.33
CA ASN A 174 -4.79 -14.17 13.19
C ASN A 174 -3.82 -15.16 12.55
N SER A 175 -4.13 -15.66 11.36
CA SER A 175 -3.21 -16.45 10.56
C SER A 175 -3.39 -16.12 9.07
N LEU A 176 -2.44 -16.56 8.24
CA LEU A 176 -2.54 -16.45 6.78
C LEU A 176 -3.18 -17.69 6.16
N ASP A 177 -3.66 -18.62 6.98
CA ASP A 177 -4.45 -19.78 6.52
C ASP A 177 -5.88 -19.31 6.28
N LEU A 178 -6.27 -19.20 5.01
CA LEU A 178 -7.60 -18.69 4.64
C LEU A 178 -8.72 -19.64 5.06
N SER A 179 -8.42 -20.92 5.33
CA SER A 179 -9.42 -21.89 5.79
C SER A 179 -9.69 -21.77 7.30
N ALA A 180 -8.84 -21.08 8.05
CA ALA A 180 -8.99 -20.95 9.49
C ALA A 180 -10.07 -19.92 9.86
N ALA A 181 -10.94 -20.29 10.79
CA ALA A 181 -11.98 -19.37 11.29
C ALA A 181 -11.42 -18.62 12.52
N ASP A 182 -10.42 -17.76 12.27
CA ASP A 182 -9.66 -17.10 13.32
C ASP A 182 -9.68 -15.56 13.24
N ALA A 183 -10.59 -15.00 12.45
CA ALA A 183 -10.75 -13.56 12.37
C ALA A 183 -11.35 -12.98 13.64
N THR A 184 -10.97 -11.75 13.95
CA THR A 184 -11.54 -10.94 15.03
C THR A 184 -11.89 -9.56 14.49
N GLY A 185 -12.88 -8.93 15.08
CA GLY A 185 -13.40 -7.63 14.63
C GLY A 185 -14.91 -7.70 14.49
N ALA A 186 -15.53 -6.73 13.88
CA ALA A 186 -14.97 -5.52 13.29
C ALA A 186 -14.58 -4.52 14.38
N PHE A 187 -13.54 -3.74 14.14
CA PHE A 187 -12.99 -2.77 15.08
C PHE A 187 -13.18 -1.34 14.57
N LEU A 188 -13.15 -0.39 15.51
CA LEU A 188 -13.23 1.03 15.21
C LEU A 188 -11.83 1.62 15.08
N VAL A 189 -11.61 2.36 13.98
CA VAL A 189 -10.51 3.32 13.86
C VAL A 189 -11.13 4.70 13.88
N THR A 190 -10.66 5.58 14.77
CA THR A 190 -11.19 6.93 14.89
C THR A 190 -10.49 7.85 13.89
N ASN A 191 -11.24 8.84 13.39
CA ASN A 191 -10.68 9.86 12.52
C ASN A 191 -11.44 11.18 12.72
N ASN A 192 -10.84 12.29 12.30
CA ASN A 192 -11.41 13.62 12.48
C ASN A 192 -12.21 14.09 11.27
N ALA A 193 -12.32 13.28 10.21
CA ALA A 193 -12.98 13.70 8.97
C ALA A 193 -14.48 13.48 8.98
N GLY A 194 -14.98 12.54 9.78
CA GLY A 194 -16.42 12.38 9.96
C GLY A 194 -17.00 11.00 9.75
N GLY A 195 -16.23 9.95 9.90
CA GLY A 195 -16.77 8.61 9.90
C GLY A 195 -15.93 7.59 9.14
N THR A 196 -16.36 6.34 9.22
CA THR A 196 -15.58 5.23 8.68
C THR A 196 -15.45 5.24 7.17
N CYS A 197 -16.36 5.90 6.45
CA CYS A 197 -16.25 5.97 4.99
C CYS A 197 -15.01 6.76 4.51
N PHE A 198 -14.31 7.42 5.42
CA PHE A 198 -13.01 8.04 5.11
C PHE A 198 -11.85 7.05 5.23
N ILE A 199 -12.06 5.91 5.91
CA ILE A 199 -10.94 5.04 6.34
C ILE A 199 -11.19 3.53 6.12
N ASN A 200 -12.32 3.15 5.55
CA ASN A 200 -12.67 1.73 5.42
C ASN A 200 -12.27 1.12 4.07
N GLY A 201 -11.28 1.70 3.44
CA GLY A 201 -10.78 1.28 2.14
C GLY A 201 -9.39 0.64 2.19
N PRO A 202 -8.61 0.82 1.14
CA PRO A 202 -7.31 0.16 1.05
C PRO A 202 -6.33 0.58 2.14
N MET A 203 -5.31 -0.27 2.33
CA MET A 203 -4.25 -0.04 3.31
C MET A 203 -2.88 -0.27 2.67
N THR A 204 -1.87 0.45 3.16
CA THR A 204 -0.49 0.22 2.75
C THR A 204 0.46 0.54 3.91
N TRP A 205 1.67 -0.04 3.86
CA TRP A 205 2.71 0.27 4.86
C TRP A 205 3.35 1.62 4.57
N ILE A 206 3.68 2.34 5.65
CA ILE A 206 4.52 3.53 5.59
C ILE A 206 5.98 3.08 5.75
N PRO A 207 6.87 3.41 4.80
CA PRO A 207 8.29 3.10 4.99
C PRO A 207 8.81 3.65 6.32
N GLN A 208 9.68 2.88 6.97
CA GLN A 208 10.10 3.18 8.34
C GLN A 208 10.67 4.61 8.47
N GLU A 209 11.35 5.07 7.44
CA GLU A 209 11.98 6.41 7.46
C GLU A 209 10.94 7.53 7.50
N TRP A 210 9.67 7.26 7.15
CA TRP A 210 8.62 8.27 7.19
C TRP A 210 7.70 8.17 8.41
N GLN A 211 7.73 7.06 9.14
CA GLN A 211 6.75 6.81 10.22
C GLN A 211 6.78 7.91 11.29
N ALA A 212 7.98 8.35 11.69
CA ALA A 212 8.11 9.39 12.72
C ALA A 212 7.48 10.72 12.28
N ALA A 213 7.61 11.08 11.01
CA ALA A 213 7.06 12.33 10.47
C ALA A 213 5.55 12.24 10.25
N LEU A 214 5.02 11.01 10.11
CA LEU A 214 3.60 10.78 9.83
C LEU A 214 2.86 10.28 11.08
N GLY A 215 3.19 10.83 12.24
CA GLY A 215 2.48 10.58 13.49
C GLY A 215 2.94 9.35 14.26
N ASN A 216 4.10 8.82 13.95
CA ASN A 216 4.64 7.57 14.52
C ASN A 216 3.74 6.37 14.23
N MET A 217 3.11 6.36 13.07
CA MET A 217 2.19 5.30 12.64
C MET A 217 2.82 4.47 11.51
N PRO A 218 2.64 3.14 11.53
CA PRO A 218 3.30 2.28 10.53
C PRO A 218 2.51 2.09 9.23
N ALA A 219 1.24 2.47 9.17
CA ALA A 219 0.40 2.14 8.00
C ALA A 219 -0.56 3.28 7.68
N ILE A 220 -1.03 3.28 6.43
CA ILE A 220 -2.11 4.15 5.95
C ILE A 220 -3.37 3.30 5.76
N THR A 221 -4.53 3.88 6.09
CA THR A 221 -5.84 3.44 5.64
C THR A 221 -6.55 4.64 4.99
N TYR A 222 -7.43 4.40 4.00
CA TYR A 222 -8.10 5.52 3.35
C TYR A 222 -9.47 5.09 2.78
N ASN A 223 -10.14 6.01 2.10
CA ASN A 223 -11.49 5.82 1.59
C ASN A 223 -11.51 4.99 0.31
N CYS A 224 -12.63 4.32 0.05
CA CYS A 224 -12.82 3.57 -1.19
C CYS A 224 -14.31 3.30 -1.45
N CYS A 225 -14.64 3.25 -2.70
CA CYS A 225 -15.67 2.35 -3.21
C CYS A 225 -17.10 2.73 -2.82
N HIS A 226 -17.35 3.98 -2.46
CA HIS A 226 -18.66 4.43 -2.02
C HIS A 226 -19.40 5.17 -3.12
N SER A 227 -20.71 5.01 -3.12
CA SER A 227 -21.58 5.81 -3.96
C SER A 227 -21.64 7.25 -3.45
N ILE A 228 -22.17 8.14 -4.28
CA ILE A 228 -22.26 9.57 -4.01
C ILE A 228 -23.02 9.90 -2.71
N ILE A 229 -23.85 8.98 -2.23
CA ILE A 229 -24.62 9.19 -0.99
C ILE A 229 -23.73 9.14 0.26
N ALA A 230 -22.55 8.56 0.17
CA ALA A 230 -21.66 8.42 1.32
C ALA A 230 -20.99 9.74 1.69
N SER A 231 -20.88 10.00 2.99
CA SER A 231 -20.01 11.07 3.48
C SER A 231 -18.59 10.52 3.52
N THR A 232 -17.82 10.85 2.50
CA THR A 232 -16.45 10.35 2.30
C THR A 232 -15.57 11.44 1.68
N SER A 233 -14.31 11.15 1.47
CA SER A 233 -13.39 12.07 0.81
C SER A 233 -13.72 12.18 -0.69
N TRP A 234 -13.68 13.39 -1.22
CA TRP A 234 -13.87 13.68 -2.63
C TRP A 234 -12.57 13.61 -3.44
N GLY A 235 -11.51 13.13 -2.83
CA GLY A 235 -10.21 12.85 -3.41
C GLY A 235 -9.58 11.70 -2.65
N PRO A 236 -8.49 11.10 -3.15
CA PRO A 236 -7.85 10.02 -2.42
C PRO A 236 -7.41 10.52 -1.05
N ALA A 237 -7.84 9.81 -0.01
CA ALA A 237 -7.53 10.19 1.37
C ALA A 237 -6.28 9.47 1.87
N ALA A 238 -5.77 9.89 3.02
CA ALA A 238 -4.71 9.19 3.73
C ALA A 238 -4.85 9.45 5.23
N PHE A 239 -4.94 8.39 6.01
CA PHE A 239 -4.98 8.43 7.47
C PHE A 239 -3.96 7.43 7.99
N ALA A 240 -2.96 7.93 8.71
CA ALA A 240 -1.94 7.06 9.30
C ALA A 240 -2.50 6.40 10.56
N PHE A 241 -2.27 5.11 10.74
CA PHE A 241 -2.75 4.38 11.90
C PHE A 241 -1.83 3.20 12.22
N ASP A 242 -2.02 2.60 13.39
CA ASP A 242 -1.28 1.41 13.80
C ASP A 242 -2.23 0.20 13.77
N PRO A 243 -2.09 -0.71 12.79
CA PRO A 243 -2.94 -1.91 12.76
C PRO A 243 -2.82 -2.78 14.00
N SER A 244 -1.68 -2.76 14.69
CA SER A 244 -1.50 -3.57 15.90
C SER A 244 -2.33 -3.05 17.09
N ALA A 245 -2.86 -1.83 16.98
CA ALA A 245 -3.73 -1.24 17.99
C ALA A 245 -5.21 -1.64 17.83
N LEU A 246 -5.54 -2.38 16.76
CA LEU A 246 -6.92 -2.83 16.55
C LEU A 246 -7.34 -3.79 17.66
N GLY A 247 -8.46 -3.47 18.32
CA GLY A 247 -8.94 -4.24 19.45
C GLY A 247 -10.15 -3.59 20.09
N ASN A 248 -10.34 -3.82 21.36
CA ASN A 248 -11.50 -3.30 22.12
C ASN A 248 -11.55 -1.78 22.23
N UNK A 249 -10.48 -1.13 22.02
CA UNK A 249 -10.39 0.16 22.06
C UNK A 249 -10.27 0.64 20.76
N PRO A 250 -10.86 1.72 20.65
CA PRO A 250 -10.70 2.31 19.32
C PRO A 250 -9.24 2.63 18.98
N ALA A 251 -8.80 2.22 17.81
CA ALA A 251 -7.46 2.60 17.33
C ALA A 251 -7.49 4.05 16.83
N ALA A 252 -6.45 4.82 17.15
CA ALA A 252 -6.34 6.21 16.70
C ALA A 252 -5.79 6.30 15.28
N SER A 253 -6.16 7.36 14.55
CA SER A 253 -5.51 7.70 13.30
C SER A 253 -5.11 9.17 13.25
N VAL A 254 -4.17 9.48 12.35
CA VAL A 254 -3.69 10.83 12.07
C VAL A 254 -4.06 11.17 10.63
N ALA A 255 -4.88 12.20 10.45
CA ALA A 255 -5.28 12.64 9.11
C ALA A 255 -4.09 13.27 8.40
N LEU A 256 -3.84 12.86 7.16
CA LEU A 256 -2.75 13.39 6.34
C LEU A 256 -3.28 14.06 5.05
N GLN A 257 -4.42 13.59 4.55
CA GLN A 257 -5.00 14.09 3.30
C GLN A 257 -6.46 13.66 3.24
N TYR A 258 -7.37 14.60 2.99
CA TYR A 258 -8.75 14.30 2.61
C TYR A 258 -9.44 15.58 2.14
N TYR A 259 -10.55 15.42 1.41
CA TYR A 259 -11.25 16.53 0.75
C TYR A 259 -12.75 16.38 1.00
N THR A 260 -13.35 17.34 1.67
CA THR A 260 -14.80 17.35 1.85
C THR A 260 -15.49 18.03 0.65
N SER A 261 -16.74 17.68 0.39
CA SER A 261 -17.49 18.18 -0.77
C SER A 261 -17.78 19.66 -0.70
N SER A 262 -17.73 20.27 0.49
CA SER A 262 -18.12 21.67 0.68
C SER A 262 -16.97 22.55 1.16
N HIS A 263 -15.75 22.25 0.77
CA HIS A 263 -14.59 23.02 1.21
C HIS A 263 -14.44 24.31 0.41
N PRO A 264 -14.19 25.47 1.05
CA PRO A 264 -14.12 26.76 0.33
C PRO A 264 -13.05 26.83 -0.75
N ALA A 265 -11.89 26.20 -0.54
CA ALA A 265 -10.80 26.21 -1.53
C ALA A 265 -11.02 25.26 -2.70
N LEU A 266 -11.84 24.23 -2.51
CA LEU A 266 -12.14 23.25 -3.55
C LEU A 266 -13.45 23.57 -4.27
N GLY A 267 -14.23 24.49 -3.75
CA GLY A 267 -15.59 24.73 -4.20
C GLY A 267 -16.55 23.71 -3.62
N GLN A 268 -17.81 23.98 -3.77
CA GLN A 268 -18.87 23.08 -3.33
C GLN A 268 -19.34 22.25 -4.52
N TRP A 269 -19.47 20.96 -4.33
CA TRP A 269 -20.03 20.10 -5.37
C TRP A 269 -21.52 20.43 -5.54
N ASP A 270 -21.92 20.73 -6.74
CA ASP A 270 -23.30 21.14 -7.07
C ASP A 270 -23.90 20.33 -8.20
N GLY A 271 -23.44 19.12 -8.40
CA GLY A 271 -23.90 18.27 -9.49
C GLY A 271 -23.05 18.41 -10.75
N GLY A 272 -21.85 18.93 -10.62
CA GLY A 272 -20.90 18.94 -11.73
C GLY A 272 -20.38 20.29 -12.18
N SER A 273 -20.84 21.38 -11.57
CA SER A 273 -20.41 22.71 -11.99
C SER A 273 -19.35 23.34 -11.09
N GLY A 274 -19.00 22.70 -9.99
CA GLY A 274 -18.00 23.24 -9.07
C GLY A 274 -16.57 22.90 -9.46
N PRO A 275 -15.60 23.77 -9.12
CA PRO A 275 -14.19 23.46 -9.37
C PRO A 275 -13.70 22.43 -8.36
N LEU A 276 -13.61 21.20 -8.76
CA LEU A 276 -12.98 20.17 -7.96
C LEU A 276 -11.48 20.14 -8.28
N VAL A 277 -10.66 19.88 -7.26
CA VAL A 277 -9.21 19.82 -7.44
C VAL A 277 -8.83 18.77 -8.49
N PHE A 278 -9.62 17.73 -8.62
CA PHE A 278 -9.34 16.61 -9.50
C PHE A 278 -10.28 16.56 -10.71
N GLU A 279 -10.96 17.64 -10.98
CA GLU A 279 -11.73 17.95 -12.21
C GLU A 279 -12.87 17.03 -12.50
N THR A 280 -13.28 16.02 -12.05
CA THR A 280 -14.45 15.25 -12.47
C THR A 280 -14.90 14.22 -11.44
N ALA A 281 -15.97 13.55 -11.75
CA ALA A 281 -16.51 12.48 -10.95
C ALA A 281 -15.44 11.41 -10.73
N TRP A 282 -14.89 11.41 -9.55
CA TRP A 282 -13.97 10.36 -9.19
C TRP A 282 -14.59 9.47 -8.11
N ASN A 283 -15.76 9.87 -7.65
CA ASN A 283 -16.55 9.05 -6.76
C ASN A 283 -17.40 8.07 -7.57
N ASN A 284 -17.61 6.91 -7.06
CA ASN A 284 -18.01 5.74 -7.81
C ASN A 284 -19.51 5.62 -8.04
N SER A 285 -19.88 5.30 -9.26
CA SER A 285 -21.17 4.63 -9.48
C SER A 285 -21.04 3.16 -9.10
N TRP A 286 -22.08 2.64 -8.44
CA TRP A 286 -22.09 1.25 -7.99
C TRP A 286 -22.75 0.30 -9.00
N ASN A 287 -23.29 0.83 -10.09
CA ASN A 287 -24.09 0.07 -11.05
C ASN A 287 -23.25 -0.41 -12.24
N ASP A 288 -22.36 -1.35 -12.04
CA ASP A 288 -21.60 -1.99 -13.13
C ASP A 288 -20.88 -1.04 -14.08
N ALA A 289 -20.97 0.26 -13.85
CA ALA A 289 -20.20 1.24 -14.62
C ALA A 289 -18.73 1.12 -14.26
N PRO A 290 -17.84 1.43 -15.19
CA PRO A 290 -16.42 1.47 -14.84
C PRO A 290 -16.24 2.52 -13.75
N VAL A 291 -15.80 2.04 -12.60
CA VAL A 291 -15.84 2.82 -11.37
C VAL A 291 -14.57 3.66 -11.29
N PRO A 292 -14.63 4.98 -11.56
CA PRO A 292 -13.45 5.81 -11.31
C PRO A 292 -13.11 5.75 -9.82
N GLY A 293 -11.83 5.73 -9.53
CA GLY A 293 -11.37 5.71 -8.16
C GLY A 293 -9.98 5.16 -8.03
N TYR A 294 -9.39 5.39 -6.88
CA TYR A 294 -8.00 5.04 -6.62
C TYR A 294 -7.97 4.01 -5.50
N ARG A 295 -7.90 2.74 -5.89
CA ARG A 295 -7.95 1.61 -4.95
C ARG A 295 -6.58 1.07 -4.61
N GLY A 296 -5.53 1.56 -5.29
CA GLY A 296 -4.17 1.12 -5.02
C GLY A 296 -3.33 2.28 -4.51
N LEU A 297 -2.63 2.09 -3.42
CA LEU A 297 -1.66 3.06 -2.91
C LEU A 297 -0.38 2.33 -2.58
N VAL A 298 0.74 2.82 -3.11
CA VAL A 298 2.06 2.35 -2.70
C VAL A 298 2.94 3.55 -2.34
N ILE A 299 3.82 3.33 -1.37
CA ILE A 299 4.80 4.31 -0.92
C ILE A 299 6.17 3.65 -1.04
N PRO A 300 6.88 3.89 -2.17
CA PRO A 300 8.18 3.21 -2.35
C PRO A 300 9.21 3.76 -1.37
N ASP A 301 9.89 2.86 -0.69
CA ASP A 301 10.96 3.20 0.25
C ASP A 301 12.09 3.96 -0.47
N GLY A 302 12.77 4.84 0.26
CA GLY A 302 13.84 5.68 -0.28
C GLY A 302 13.34 6.80 -1.17
N THR A 303 12.02 7.06 -1.19
CA THR A 303 11.42 8.18 -1.92
C THR A 303 10.50 8.98 -1.01
N ARG A 304 10.07 10.15 -1.49
CA ARG A 304 9.06 10.93 -0.78
C ARG A 304 7.72 10.93 -1.54
N SER A 305 7.37 9.79 -2.18
CA SER A 305 6.20 9.72 -3.05
C SER A 305 5.17 8.73 -2.55
N ALA A 306 3.91 9.16 -2.53
CA ALA A 306 2.75 8.30 -2.39
C ALA A 306 2.07 8.20 -3.75
N LEU A 307 1.99 6.99 -4.30
CA LEU A 307 1.50 6.76 -5.66
C LEU A 307 0.13 6.07 -5.60
N TYR A 308 -0.90 6.78 -6.01
CA TYR A 308 -2.26 6.26 -6.07
C TYR A 308 -2.56 5.78 -7.49
N PHE A 309 -2.85 4.51 -7.64
CA PHE A 309 -3.20 3.86 -8.90
C PHE A 309 -4.72 3.75 -9.01
N GLY A 310 -5.26 4.13 -10.16
CA GLY A 310 -6.69 4.03 -10.33
C GLY A 310 -7.17 4.47 -11.70
N ALA A 311 -8.45 4.77 -11.73
CA ALA A 311 -9.12 5.27 -12.93
C ALA A 311 -9.84 6.57 -12.61
N GLN A 312 -9.95 7.43 -13.61
CA GLN A 312 -10.54 8.76 -13.48
C GLN A 312 -11.44 9.04 -14.67
N GLY A 313 -12.65 9.56 -14.42
CA GLY A 313 -13.44 10.17 -15.47
C GLY A 313 -12.85 11.53 -15.83
N ILE A 314 -12.61 11.77 -17.09
CA ILE A 314 -11.97 13.01 -17.56
C ILE A 314 -12.88 13.83 -18.47
N GLY A 315 -14.12 13.41 -18.65
CA GLY A 315 -15.13 14.18 -19.38
C GLY A 315 -15.97 15.04 -18.45
N GLU A 316 -16.96 15.67 -19.03
CA GLU A 316 -17.91 16.49 -18.28
C GLU A 316 -18.70 15.64 -17.30
N TYR A 317 -18.80 16.08 -16.07
CA TYR A 317 -19.58 15.39 -15.05
C TYR A 317 -21.07 15.47 -15.38
N CYS A 318 -21.76 14.36 -15.20
CA CYS A 318 -23.20 14.26 -15.43
C CYS A 318 -23.78 13.22 -14.47
N TYR A 319 -24.88 13.54 -13.83
CA TYR A 319 -25.61 12.57 -13.01
C TYR A 319 -26.93 12.23 -13.70
N GLY A 320 -27.10 11.00 -14.13
CA GLY A 320 -28.28 10.60 -14.87
C GLY A 320 -28.23 9.17 -15.35
N GLU A 321 -28.94 8.93 -16.47
CA GLU A 321 -29.01 7.62 -17.12
C GLU A 321 -27.99 7.55 -18.24
N GLY A 322 -27.08 6.59 -18.20
CA GLY A 322 -26.07 6.44 -19.23
C GLY A 322 -26.64 6.10 -20.60
N THR A 323 -26.07 6.71 -21.65
CA THR A 323 -26.47 6.46 -23.05
C THR A 323 -25.27 6.46 -23.97
N SER A 324 -25.30 5.60 -24.99
CA SER A 324 -24.32 5.61 -26.07
C SER A 324 -24.64 6.63 -27.16
N ASP A 325 -25.81 7.27 -27.13
CA ASP A 325 -26.22 8.27 -28.09
C ASP A 325 -25.90 9.67 -27.58
N SER A 326 -24.85 10.28 -28.14
CA SER A 326 -24.39 11.60 -27.70
C SER A 326 -25.42 12.71 -27.91
N SER A 327 -26.38 12.52 -28.84
CA SER A 327 -27.41 13.54 -29.10
C SER A 327 -28.45 13.61 -27.96
N LEU A 328 -28.51 12.58 -27.10
CA LEU A 328 -29.41 12.57 -25.95
C LEU A 328 -28.82 13.23 -24.72
N HIS A 329 -27.51 13.51 -24.70
CA HIS A 329 -26.85 14.06 -23.50
C HIS A 329 -27.57 15.34 -23.04
N GLY A 330 -27.97 15.37 -21.76
CA GLY A 330 -28.69 16.49 -21.18
C GLY A 330 -30.19 16.47 -21.41
N GLN A 331 -30.73 15.55 -22.24
CA GLN A 331 -32.17 15.46 -22.48
C GLN A 331 -32.87 14.78 -21.29
N PRO A 332 -34.11 15.21 -20.98
CA PRO A 332 -34.84 14.62 -19.87
C PRO A 332 -35.08 13.11 -20.03
N TYR A 333 -34.99 12.38 -18.91
CA TYR A 333 -35.26 10.94 -18.85
C TYR A 333 -35.76 10.57 -17.44
N GLY A 334 -37.04 10.17 -17.33
CA GLY A 334 -37.58 9.56 -16.14
C GLY A 334 -37.36 10.28 -14.81
N GLY A 335 -37.36 11.63 -14.82
CA GLY A 335 -37.08 12.42 -13.60
C GLY A 335 -35.61 12.76 -13.40
N THR A 336 -34.77 12.40 -14.37
CA THR A 336 -33.36 12.75 -14.42
C THR A 336 -33.03 13.17 -15.86
N ILE A 337 -31.79 13.07 -16.27
CA ILE A 337 -31.34 13.37 -17.65
C ILE A 337 -30.56 12.18 -18.20
N TYR A 338 -30.35 12.16 -19.50
CA TYR A 338 -29.39 11.27 -20.13
C TYR A 338 -27.98 11.82 -19.98
N CYS A 339 -27.05 10.93 -19.71
CA CYS A 339 -25.61 11.23 -19.67
C CYS A 339 -24.91 10.45 -20.78
N TYR A 340 -24.19 11.14 -21.68
CA TYR A 340 -23.44 10.44 -22.71
C TYR A 340 -22.30 9.65 -22.06
N ASP A 341 -22.44 8.35 -22.10
CA ASP A 341 -21.44 7.44 -21.53
C ASP A 341 -21.61 6.06 -22.18
N PRO A 342 -20.92 5.81 -23.31
CA PRO A 342 -21.01 4.50 -23.95
C PRO A 342 -20.38 3.38 -23.12
N ALA A 343 -19.66 3.72 -22.07
CA ALA A 343 -19.09 2.75 -21.13
C ALA A 343 -20.11 2.26 -20.10
N ALA A 344 -21.19 2.99 -19.88
CA ALA A 344 -22.15 2.70 -18.82
C ALA A 344 -23.58 2.93 -19.28
N VAL A 345 -23.97 2.27 -20.36
CA VAL A 345 -25.32 2.41 -20.96
C VAL A 345 -26.35 1.80 -20.01
N VAL A 346 -27.47 2.49 -19.84
CA VAL A 346 -28.60 2.18 -18.94
C VAL A 346 -28.21 2.08 -17.46
N SER A 347 -27.11 2.70 -17.09
CA SER A 347 -26.69 2.79 -15.70
C SER A 347 -27.02 4.18 -15.15
N LYS A 348 -27.80 4.25 -14.07
CA LYS A 348 -28.11 5.52 -13.41
C LYS A 348 -27.05 5.81 -12.36
N GLY A 349 -26.41 6.97 -12.47
CA GLY A 349 -25.40 7.36 -11.51
C GLY A 349 -24.51 8.48 -12.04
N ASP A 350 -23.28 8.48 -11.52
CA ASP A 350 -22.22 9.43 -11.91
C ASP A 350 -21.60 9.00 -13.23
N HIS A 351 -21.45 9.94 -14.12
CA HIS A 351 -20.80 9.75 -15.41
C HIS A 351 -19.82 10.90 -15.65
N ALA A 352 -18.70 10.57 -16.24
CA ALA A 352 -17.71 11.58 -16.68
C ALA A 352 -16.86 11.00 -17.81
N TYR A 353 -17.52 10.37 -18.78
CA TYR A 353 -16.87 9.74 -19.94
C TYR A 353 -16.12 10.79 -20.78
N PRO A 354 -14.88 10.50 -21.23
CA PRO A 354 -14.19 9.21 -21.17
C PRO A 354 -13.43 8.99 -19.86
N TYR A 355 -13.09 7.72 -19.63
CA TYR A 355 -12.35 7.30 -18.44
C TYR A 355 -10.90 6.97 -18.82
N ARG A 356 -10.01 7.13 -17.85
CA ARG A 356 -8.59 6.98 -18.08
C ARG A 356 -7.94 6.35 -16.85
N PHE A 357 -7.13 5.31 -17.07
CA PHE A 357 -6.25 4.82 -16.03
C PHE A 357 -5.14 5.83 -15.80
N GLN A 358 -4.80 6.06 -14.54
CA GLN A 358 -3.72 6.99 -14.22
C GLN A 358 -3.15 6.76 -12.83
N ILE A 359 -1.98 7.33 -12.60
CA ILE A 359 -1.35 7.39 -11.29
C ILE A 359 -1.36 8.85 -10.84
N MET A 360 -1.85 9.11 -9.62
CA MET A 360 -1.66 10.39 -8.95
C MET A 360 -0.50 10.27 -7.96
N ALA A 361 0.45 11.19 -8.01
CA ALA A 361 1.63 11.18 -7.17
C ALA A 361 1.61 12.35 -6.20
N PHE A 362 1.70 12.06 -4.91
CA PHE A 362 1.68 13.06 -3.83
C PHE A 362 3.01 13.05 -3.08
N ASP A 363 3.36 14.20 -2.49
CA ASP A 363 4.62 14.38 -1.78
C ASP A 363 4.43 14.08 -0.28
N LEU A 364 5.22 13.18 0.28
CA LEU A 364 5.17 12.85 1.70
C LEU A 364 5.58 14.02 2.59
N ASN A 365 6.34 14.99 2.08
CA ASN A 365 6.61 16.23 2.82
C ASN A 365 5.33 17.02 3.10
N ASP A 366 4.36 16.98 2.17
CA ASP A 366 3.05 17.59 2.42
C ASP A 366 2.32 16.85 3.54
N TRP A 367 2.32 15.51 3.50
CA TRP A 367 1.72 14.72 4.59
C TRP A 367 2.38 15.00 5.94
N ALA A 368 3.72 15.12 5.95
CA ALA A 368 4.45 15.46 7.19
C ALA A 368 4.08 16.85 7.70
N SER A 369 3.87 17.79 6.77
CA SER A 369 3.42 19.15 7.13
C SER A 369 2.01 19.13 7.74
N VAL A 370 1.12 18.28 7.21
CA VAL A 370 -0.23 18.11 7.79
C VAL A 370 -0.13 17.47 9.17
N ALA A 371 0.66 16.41 9.32
CA ALA A 371 0.83 15.75 10.61
C ALA A 371 1.40 16.70 11.69
N ALA A 372 2.22 17.66 11.26
CA ALA A 372 2.80 18.68 12.15
C ALA A 372 1.87 19.88 12.40
N GLY A 373 0.68 19.91 11.75
CA GLY A 373 -0.26 21.01 11.88
C GLY A 373 0.13 22.28 11.15
N ALA A 374 1.05 22.17 10.17
CA ALA A 374 1.52 23.31 9.37
C ALA A 374 0.78 23.43 8.03
N LYS A 375 -0.06 22.45 7.70
CA LYS A 375 -0.83 22.40 6.45
C LYS A 375 -2.15 21.69 6.74
N GLU A 376 -3.22 22.11 6.09
CA GLU A 376 -4.51 21.43 6.21
C GLU A 376 -4.59 20.22 5.27
N PRO A 377 -5.31 19.15 5.63
CA PRO A 377 -5.39 17.95 4.78
C PRO A 377 -5.85 18.22 3.35
N TYR A 378 -6.77 19.17 3.14
CA TYR A 378 -7.30 19.50 1.82
C TYR A 378 -6.31 20.32 0.97
N GLU A 379 -5.26 20.86 1.56
CA GLU A 379 -4.24 21.62 0.82
C GLU A 379 -3.22 20.72 0.12
N VAL A 380 -3.25 19.43 0.42
CA VAL A 380 -2.36 18.47 -0.24
C VAL A 380 -2.87 18.24 -1.66
N THR A 381 -2.02 18.49 -2.66
CA THR A 381 -2.37 18.28 -4.07
C THR A 381 -1.32 17.39 -4.73
N PRO A 382 -1.68 16.63 -5.76
CA PRO A 382 -0.67 15.80 -6.43
C PRO A 382 0.40 16.66 -7.08
N TYR A 383 1.66 16.25 -6.99
CA TYR A 383 2.71 16.92 -7.73
C TYR A 383 2.74 16.47 -9.20
N ALA A 384 2.11 15.33 -9.52
CA ALA A 384 2.03 14.82 -10.88
C ALA A 384 0.83 13.90 -11.03
N VAL A 385 0.29 13.84 -12.25
CA VAL A 385 -0.73 12.88 -12.66
C VAL A 385 -0.26 12.28 -13.99
N TRP A 386 -0.14 10.96 -14.04
CA TRP A 386 0.41 10.26 -15.20
C TRP A 386 -0.63 9.34 -15.82
N PRO A 387 -1.16 9.66 -17.01
CA PRO A 387 -2.05 8.75 -17.71
C PRO A 387 -1.33 7.41 -18.03
N LEU A 388 -2.05 6.33 -17.86
CA LEU A 388 -1.62 5.00 -18.26
C LEU A 388 -2.38 4.61 -19.53
N ALA A 389 -1.66 4.44 -20.62
CA ALA A 389 -2.24 4.17 -21.94
C ALA A 389 -1.46 3.05 -22.64
N PRO A 390 -2.01 2.48 -23.69
CA PRO A 390 -1.22 1.50 -24.47
C PRO A 390 0.13 2.06 -24.88
N PRO A 391 1.22 1.25 -24.89
CA PRO A 391 1.23 -0.20 -24.72
C PRO A 391 1.26 -0.67 -23.27
N VAL A 392 1.26 0.24 -22.30
CA VAL A 392 1.33 -0.15 -20.87
C VAL A 392 0.07 -0.92 -20.46
N ILE A 393 -1.09 -0.50 -20.95
CA ILE A 393 -2.34 -1.22 -20.70
C ILE A 393 -2.96 -1.61 -22.05
N PRO A 394 -2.48 -2.70 -22.68
CA PRO A 394 -3.05 -3.13 -23.95
C PRO A 394 -4.35 -3.93 -23.78
N PHE A 395 -4.66 -4.39 -22.57
CA PHE A 395 -5.77 -5.29 -22.33
C PHE A 395 -6.96 -4.49 -21.79
N THR A 396 -7.76 -3.97 -22.70
CA THR A 396 -9.01 -3.34 -22.34
C THR A 396 -10.11 -4.06 -23.13
N ASN A 397 -11.13 -4.52 -22.42
CA ASN A 397 -12.37 -5.00 -23.05
C ASN A 397 -13.19 -3.79 -23.53
N GLY A 398 -12.50 -2.88 -24.23
CA GLY A 398 -13.07 -1.56 -24.44
C GLY A 398 -12.96 -0.76 -23.15
N ILE A 399 -13.24 0.51 -23.26
CA ILE A 399 -13.17 1.48 -22.16
C ILE A 399 -14.15 1.13 -21.04
N THR A 400 -15.10 0.30 -21.37
CA THR A 400 -16.34 0.15 -20.61
C THR A 400 -16.18 -0.59 -19.29
N ASP A 401 -15.23 -1.53 -19.19
CA ASP A 401 -15.18 -2.41 -18.02
C ASP A 401 -13.91 -2.22 -17.19
N ALA A 402 -13.13 -1.20 -17.51
CA ALA A 402 -11.81 -1.05 -16.93
C ALA A 402 -11.86 -0.28 -15.61
N GLY A 403 -11.90 -1.01 -14.51
CA GLY A 403 -11.71 -0.44 -13.18
C GLY A 403 -10.29 -0.65 -12.68
N GLY A 404 -9.80 0.26 -11.86
CA GLY A 404 -8.56 0.06 -11.13
C GLY A 404 -8.85 -0.67 -9.81
N GLY A 405 -8.10 -1.71 -9.55
CA GLY A 405 -8.13 -2.41 -8.28
C GLY A 405 -7.01 -1.99 -7.35
N GLY A 406 -6.70 -2.84 -6.39
CA GLY A 406 -5.67 -2.59 -5.40
C GLY A 406 -4.26 -2.62 -5.97
N ALA A 407 -3.33 -2.12 -5.18
CA ALA A 407 -1.91 -2.20 -5.50
C ALA A 407 -1.13 -2.66 -4.27
N ALA A 408 -0.05 -3.37 -4.53
CA ALA A 408 0.85 -3.87 -3.50
C ALA A 408 2.30 -3.59 -3.90
N TYR A 409 3.18 -3.55 -2.93
CA TYR A 409 4.59 -3.22 -3.16
C TYR A 409 5.49 -4.23 -2.49
N ASP A 410 6.48 -4.70 -3.24
CA ASP A 410 7.56 -5.54 -2.74
C ASP A 410 8.81 -4.67 -2.57
N PRO A 411 9.18 -4.32 -1.34
CA PRO A 411 10.37 -3.49 -1.14
C PRO A 411 11.68 -4.21 -1.48
N ALA A 412 11.70 -5.54 -1.49
CA ALA A 412 12.94 -6.29 -1.80
C ALA A 412 13.30 -6.18 -3.28
N THR A 413 12.33 -6.22 -4.17
CA THR A 413 12.54 -6.10 -5.61
C THR A 413 12.16 -4.72 -6.14
N ARG A 414 11.54 -3.88 -5.31
CA ARG A 414 10.98 -2.57 -5.65
C ARG A 414 9.88 -2.68 -6.72
N ARG A 415 9.17 -3.81 -6.75
CA ARG A 415 8.09 -4.06 -7.70
C ARG A 415 6.75 -3.65 -7.13
N ILE A 416 5.95 -3.03 -7.97
CA ILE A 416 4.56 -2.66 -7.70
C ILE A 416 3.68 -3.62 -8.48
N TYR A 417 2.69 -4.19 -7.82
CA TYR A 417 1.69 -5.08 -8.42
C TYR A 417 0.35 -4.36 -8.36
N TRP A 418 -0.24 -4.06 -9.51
CA TRP A 418 -1.50 -3.31 -9.57
C TRP A 418 -2.53 -4.10 -10.37
N GLU A 419 -3.72 -4.25 -9.79
CA GLU A 419 -4.82 -4.97 -10.41
C GLU A 419 -5.56 -4.07 -11.40
N GLN A 420 -5.67 -4.51 -12.64
CA GLN A 420 -6.65 -3.98 -13.59
C GLN A 420 -7.85 -4.92 -13.56
N ALA A 421 -8.97 -4.42 -13.08
CA ALA A 421 -10.21 -5.19 -13.00
C ALA A 421 -10.82 -5.36 -14.38
N ARG A 422 -11.53 -6.46 -14.58
CA ARG A 422 -12.32 -6.72 -15.80
C ARG A 422 -11.52 -6.56 -17.09
N ALA A 423 -10.27 -7.01 -17.07
CA ALA A 423 -9.33 -6.75 -18.17
C ALA A 423 -9.59 -7.64 -19.40
N TYR A 424 -10.20 -8.82 -19.20
CA TYR A 424 -10.44 -9.75 -20.32
C TYR A 424 -11.55 -10.75 -19.98
N GLY A 425 -12.00 -11.46 -21.02
CA GLY A 425 -12.98 -12.55 -20.87
C GLY A 425 -14.26 -12.08 -20.20
N SER A 426 -14.77 -12.89 -19.28
CA SER A 426 -15.98 -12.57 -18.53
C SER A 426 -15.67 -11.81 -17.24
N GLY A 427 -14.88 -10.73 -17.36
CA GLY A 427 -14.59 -9.86 -16.22
C GLY A 427 -13.39 -10.27 -15.40
N LEU A 428 -12.44 -10.98 -15.98
CA LEU A 428 -11.25 -11.42 -15.27
C LEU A 428 -10.22 -10.29 -15.16
N PRO A 429 -9.56 -10.14 -14.01
CA PRO A 429 -8.54 -9.12 -13.83
C PRO A 429 -7.15 -9.62 -14.27
N ILE A 430 -6.22 -8.67 -14.43
CA ILE A 430 -4.80 -8.96 -14.59
C ILE A 430 -4.01 -8.13 -13.57
N ILE A 431 -2.79 -8.58 -13.29
CA ILE A 431 -1.88 -7.84 -12.40
C ILE A 431 -0.77 -7.27 -13.27
N HIS A 432 -0.69 -5.96 -13.33
CA HIS A 432 0.42 -5.23 -13.96
C HIS A 432 1.57 -5.10 -12.97
N VAL A 433 2.79 -5.12 -13.50
CA VAL A 433 4.00 -5.04 -12.67
C VAL A 433 4.88 -3.91 -13.16
N TRP A 434 5.27 -3.03 -12.25
CA TRP A 434 6.30 -2.00 -12.47
C TRP A 434 7.43 -2.21 -11.50
N GLU A 435 8.61 -1.73 -11.85
CA GLU A 435 9.74 -1.63 -10.93
C GLU A 435 10.08 -0.16 -10.74
N VAL A 436 10.26 0.26 -9.49
CA VAL A 436 10.68 1.62 -9.17
C VAL A 436 12.20 1.71 -9.29
N THR A 437 12.69 2.43 -10.30
CA THR A 437 14.12 2.52 -10.60
C THR A 437 14.79 3.75 -10.00
N SER A 438 14.02 4.76 -9.58
CA SER A 438 14.57 5.95 -8.94
C SER A 438 14.95 5.63 -7.50
N ALA A 439 15.94 6.33 -7.05
CA ALA A 439 16.57 6.26 -5.75
C ALA A 439 17.72 5.26 -5.71
N THR A 440 18.83 5.76 -5.26
CA THR A 440 19.91 4.95 -4.71
C THR A 440 19.28 4.08 -3.61
N ALA A 441 19.28 2.81 -3.85
CA ALA A 441 18.70 1.87 -2.91
C ALA A 441 19.26 2.08 -1.51
N VAL A 442 18.51 2.74 -0.67
CA VAL A 442 18.61 2.44 0.75
C VAL A 442 18.05 1.02 0.84
N ALA A 443 18.86 0.09 1.22
CA ALA A 443 18.43 -1.31 1.30
C ALA A 443 17.09 -1.36 2.06
N PRO A 444 16.08 -1.99 1.48
CA PRO A 444 14.75 -1.94 2.09
C PRO A 444 14.79 -2.47 3.52
N TRP A 445 14.33 -1.63 4.43
CA TRP A 445 14.09 -2.03 5.79
C TRP A 445 12.73 -2.70 5.81
N HIS A 446 12.74 -4.01 5.68
CA HIS A 446 11.56 -4.75 6.08
C HIS A 446 11.38 -4.51 7.57
N ALA A 447 10.19 -4.14 7.95
CA ALA A 447 9.79 -4.19 9.35
C ALA A 447 10.02 -5.65 9.79
N LEU A 448 11.11 -5.85 10.48
CA LEU A 448 11.44 -7.17 11.01
C LEU A 448 10.60 -7.38 12.24
N GLU A 449 9.39 -7.87 12.03
CA GLU A 449 8.65 -8.42 13.15
C GLU A 449 9.47 -9.59 13.71
N ASN A 450 9.97 -9.39 14.93
CA ASN A 450 10.60 -10.44 15.75
C ASN A 450 11.90 -11.06 15.21
N GLN A 451 12.74 -10.27 14.51
CA GLN A 451 14.12 -10.73 14.42
C GLN A 451 14.85 -10.36 15.72
N THR A 452 15.14 -11.35 16.51
CA THR A 452 16.21 -11.26 17.47
C THR A 452 17.42 -10.64 16.77
N ASP A 453 18.01 -9.62 17.38
CA ASP A 453 19.22 -8.94 16.90
C ASP A 453 20.22 -10.00 16.39
N ILE A 454 20.24 -10.23 15.07
CA ILE A 454 21.13 -11.25 14.50
C ILE A 454 22.59 -10.81 14.52
N ILE A 455 22.86 -9.52 14.82
CA ILE A 455 24.22 -9.00 14.93
C ILE A 455 24.44 -8.46 16.33
N THR A 456 25.46 -8.97 16.98
CA THR A 456 26.00 -8.30 18.17
C THR A 456 27.38 -7.72 17.83
N ALA A 457 27.66 -6.55 18.38
CA ALA A 457 28.95 -5.87 18.20
C ALA A 457 29.41 -5.34 19.55
N TYR A 458 30.57 -5.80 20.01
CA TYR A 458 31.07 -5.43 21.34
C TYR A 458 32.59 -5.28 21.31
N PRO A 459 33.12 -4.23 21.94
CA PRO A 459 32.41 -3.13 22.61
C PRO A 459 31.73 -2.18 21.63
N ASN A 460 30.70 -1.49 22.09
CA ASN A 460 30.06 -0.40 21.34
C ASN A 460 29.63 0.66 22.35
N PRO A 461 30.28 1.83 22.42
CA PRO A 461 31.33 2.32 21.51
C PRO A 461 32.62 1.49 21.54
N CYS A 462 33.30 1.46 20.38
CA CYS A 462 34.57 0.73 20.23
C CYS A 462 35.78 1.68 20.09
N ASN A 463 36.97 1.17 20.48
CA ASN A 463 38.22 1.93 20.37
C ASN A 463 39.42 0.98 20.33
N PRO A 464 40.07 0.79 19.20
CA PRO A 464 39.50 0.90 17.84
C PRO A 464 38.86 -0.39 17.37
N GLY A 465 38.92 -1.45 18.15
CA GLY A 465 38.49 -2.78 17.76
C GLY A 465 37.06 -3.12 18.23
N VAL A 466 36.32 -3.85 17.41
CA VAL A 466 35.03 -4.37 17.77
C VAL A 466 34.90 -5.82 17.28
N LYS A 467 34.38 -6.68 18.12
CA LYS A 467 34.03 -8.05 17.73
C LYS A 467 32.58 -8.07 17.25
N ILE A 468 32.39 -8.49 16.02
CA ILE A 468 31.09 -8.60 15.37
C ILE A 468 30.71 -10.08 15.38
N THR A 469 29.56 -10.42 15.92
CA THR A 469 29.02 -11.79 15.89
C THR A 469 27.68 -11.79 15.21
N VAL A 470 27.50 -12.68 14.24
CA VAL A 470 26.24 -12.89 13.53
C VAL A 470 25.62 -14.19 14.03
N HIS A 471 24.38 -14.13 14.43
CA HIS A 471 23.57 -15.27 14.90
C HIS A 471 22.54 -15.64 13.84
N TRP A 472 22.16 -16.93 13.75
CA TRP A 472 21.08 -17.36 12.84
C TRP A 472 20.31 -18.51 13.40
N GLN A 473 19.07 -18.67 12.96
CA GLN A 473 18.23 -19.80 13.33
C GLN A 473 18.07 -20.74 12.13
N TRP A 474 18.17 -22.01 12.41
CA TRP A 474 17.85 -23.21 11.59
C TRP A 474 17.87 -23.11 10.05
N THR A 475 18.46 -24.12 9.40
CA THR A 475 18.34 -24.47 7.96
C THR A 475 19.05 -23.55 6.97
N VAL A 476 20.16 -22.93 7.34
CA VAL A 476 20.90 -22.16 6.36
C VAL A 476 21.99 -23.01 5.71
N ASP A 477 22.03 -22.91 4.40
CA ASP A 477 23.10 -23.39 3.51
C ASP A 477 24.51 -23.11 4.11
N SER A 478 25.48 -23.91 3.74
CA SER A 478 26.83 -24.00 4.28
C SER A 478 27.75 -22.79 4.09
N ARG A 479 27.20 -21.60 3.78
CA ARG A 479 28.00 -20.43 3.41
C ARG A 479 28.45 -19.61 4.62
N ASP A 480 29.64 -18.99 4.50
CA ASP A 480 30.16 -18.04 5.49
C ASP A 480 29.29 -16.78 5.55
N ALA A 481 29.31 -16.12 6.70
CA ALA A 481 28.66 -14.82 6.84
C ALA A 481 29.47 -13.74 6.14
N ILE A 482 28.81 -12.94 5.30
CA ILE A 482 29.40 -11.76 4.68
C ILE A 482 29.01 -10.55 5.53
N ILE A 483 30.00 -9.79 5.96
CA ILE A 483 29.83 -8.61 6.81
C ILE A 483 30.40 -7.40 6.06
N GLU A 484 29.56 -6.41 5.84
CA GLU A 484 29.95 -5.16 5.17
C GLU A 484 29.79 -4.01 6.16
N ILE A 485 30.77 -3.15 6.22
CA ILE A 485 30.83 -2.02 7.13
C ILE A 485 30.79 -0.74 6.31
N TYR A 486 29.85 0.13 6.63
CA TYR A 486 29.60 1.37 5.89
C TYR A 486 29.76 2.58 6.79
N SER A 487 30.25 3.67 6.23
CA SER A 487 30.19 4.97 6.88
C SER A 487 28.75 5.49 6.87
N VAL A 488 28.45 6.51 7.66
CA VAL A 488 27.12 7.18 7.68
C VAL A 488 26.77 7.79 6.32
N ARG A 489 27.75 8.02 5.46
CA ARG A 489 27.49 8.54 4.10
C ARG A 489 27.21 7.43 3.09
N GLY A 490 27.12 6.19 3.55
CA GLY A 490 26.82 5.04 2.69
C GLY A 490 28.04 4.47 1.94
N ALA A 491 29.24 5.00 2.18
CA ALA A 491 30.45 4.46 1.54
C ALA A 491 30.83 3.14 2.21
N LEU A 492 31.11 2.11 1.42
CA LEU A 492 31.62 0.84 1.91
C LEU A 492 33.04 1.04 2.44
N VAL A 493 33.22 0.77 3.74
CA VAL A 493 34.52 0.92 4.43
C VAL A 493 35.32 -0.38 4.38
N GLN A 494 34.63 -1.49 4.64
CA GLN A 494 35.28 -2.80 4.64
C GLN A 494 34.29 -3.92 4.42
N LYS A 495 34.76 -4.99 3.76
CA LYS A 495 34.00 -6.22 3.59
C LYS A 495 34.78 -7.36 4.24
N LEU A 496 34.13 -8.09 5.14
CA LEU A 496 34.71 -9.16 5.92
C LEU A 496 33.94 -10.45 5.66
N ARG A 497 34.60 -11.58 5.84
CA ARG A 497 33.97 -12.89 5.74
C ARG A 497 34.22 -13.65 7.04
N ALA A 498 33.17 -13.96 7.76
CA ALA A 498 33.26 -14.66 9.03
C ALA A 498 32.93 -16.13 8.82
N ALA A 499 33.88 -16.99 9.17
CA ALA A 499 33.70 -18.44 9.06
C ALA A 499 32.63 -18.93 10.05
N ARG A 500 31.84 -19.85 9.60
CA ARG A 500 30.74 -20.43 10.36
C ARG A 500 31.27 -21.37 11.48
N ASN A 501 30.76 -21.17 12.67
CA ASN A 501 30.90 -22.17 13.73
C ASN A 501 29.59 -22.97 13.80
N THR A 502 29.62 -24.20 13.35
CA THR A 502 28.44 -25.05 13.26
C THR A 502 27.90 -25.48 14.61
N ALA A 503 28.77 -25.51 15.64
CA ALA A 503 28.38 -25.94 16.99
C ALA A 503 27.49 -24.91 17.68
N ASP A 504 27.74 -23.62 17.44
CA ASP A 504 27.12 -22.52 18.19
C ASP A 504 26.12 -21.69 17.36
N GLN A 505 25.90 -22.02 16.11
CA GLN A 505 25.00 -21.27 15.18
C GLN A 505 25.36 -19.77 15.14
N ARG A 506 26.66 -19.48 15.06
CA ARG A 506 27.16 -18.11 14.98
C ARG A 506 28.46 -18.03 14.17
N ALA A 507 28.68 -16.86 13.60
CA ALA A 507 29.93 -16.52 12.93
C ALA A 507 30.47 -15.25 13.57
N GLY A 508 31.74 -15.25 13.95
CA GLY A 508 32.34 -14.10 14.61
C GLY A 508 33.61 -13.64 13.90
N ILE A 509 33.80 -12.33 13.84
CA ILE A 509 35.01 -11.72 13.28
C ILE A 509 35.32 -10.41 14.01
N ALA A 510 36.61 -10.08 14.13
CA ALA A 510 37.02 -8.82 14.68
C ALA A 510 37.22 -7.81 13.56
N TRP A 511 36.77 -6.59 13.77
CA TRP A 511 37.08 -5.45 12.91
C TRP A 511 38.03 -4.49 13.63
N ASP A 512 39.16 -4.27 13.04
CA ASP A 512 40.13 -3.25 13.50
C ASP A 512 39.86 -1.95 12.72
N ALA A 513 39.29 -0.98 13.42
CA ALA A 513 38.97 0.33 12.86
C ALA A 513 40.04 1.39 13.09
N SER A 514 41.29 0.99 13.41
CA SER A 514 42.38 1.93 13.74
C SER A 514 42.66 2.92 12.61
N SER A 515 42.42 2.54 11.36
CA SER A 515 42.60 3.41 10.20
C SER A 515 41.41 4.33 9.90
N GLN A 516 40.30 4.17 10.61
CA GLN A 516 39.07 4.90 10.31
C GLN A 516 38.88 6.09 11.26
N PRO A 517 38.29 7.20 10.83
CA PRO A 517 37.99 8.31 11.74
C PRO A 517 36.90 7.97 12.77
N SER A 518 36.94 8.66 13.92
CA SER A 518 35.86 8.57 14.90
C SER A 518 34.51 8.91 14.25
N GLY A 519 33.48 8.16 14.59
CA GLY A 519 32.18 8.39 13.98
C GLY A 519 31.25 7.20 14.10
N ILE A 520 30.13 7.29 13.41
CA ILE A 520 29.12 6.25 13.37
C ILE A 520 29.34 5.39 12.12
N TYR A 521 29.23 4.07 12.30
CA TYR A 521 29.35 3.09 11.22
C TYR A 521 28.19 2.13 11.27
N VAL A 522 27.77 1.62 10.11
CA VAL A 522 26.69 0.64 10.01
C VAL A 522 27.29 -0.68 9.54
N ILE A 523 27.11 -1.71 10.35
CA ILE A 523 27.47 -3.08 10.02
C ILE A 523 26.25 -3.72 9.36
N LYS A 524 26.43 -4.34 8.21
CA LYS A 524 25.43 -5.20 7.57
C LYS A 524 25.98 -6.61 7.50
N ALA A 525 25.15 -7.61 7.79
CA ALA A 525 25.57 -9.01 7.69
C ALA A 525 24.54 -9.79 6.86
N VAL A 526 25.07 -10.69 6.03
CA VAL A 526 24.28 -11.60 5.20
C VAL A 526 24.81 -13.02 5.42
N ILE A 527 23.91 -13.95 5.75
CA ILE A 527 24.22 -15.37 5.81
C ILE A 527 23.07 -16.16 5.21
N GLY A 528 23.28 -16.74 4.04
CA GLY A 528 22.19 -17.34 3.27
C GLY A 528 21.14 -16.27 2.93
N ASN A 529 19.91 -16.51 3.33
CA ASN A 529 18.80 -15.57 3.14
C ASN A 529 18.58 -14.64 4.35
N THR A 530 19.34 -14.83 5.41
CA THR A 530 19.21 -14.02 6.63
C THR A 530 20.07 -12.77 6.52
N ARG A 531 19.49 -11.63 6.86
CA ARG A 531 20.18 -10.34 6.81
C ARG A 531 19.93 -9.57 8.10
N GLY A 532 20.89 -8.74 8.47
CA GLY A 532 20.73 -7.86 9.62
C GLY A 532 21.65 -6.66 9.53
N SER A 533 21.39 -5.67 10.37
CA SER A 533 22.27 -4.51 10.49
C SER A 533 22.41 -4.08 11.94
N LYS A 534 23.53 -3.39 12.23
CA LYS A 534 23.82 -2.90 13.58
C LYS A 534 24.64 -1.62 13.47
N THR A 535 24.25 -0.61 14.20
CA THR A 535 25.02 0.64 14.27
C THR A 535 26.04 0.56 15.39
N ILE A 536 27.26 1.00 15.12
CA ILE A 536 28.33 1.10 16.11
C ILE A 536 28.93 2.50 16.10
N VAL A 537 29.52 2.86 17.23
CA VAL A 537 30.19 4.14 17.41
C VAL A 537 31.67 3.87 17.64
N LEU A 538 32.50 4.43 16.76
CA LEU A 538 33.96 4.37 16.90
C LEU A 538 34.43 5.65 17.60
N THR A 539 35.14 5.49 18.69
CA THR A 539 35.75 6.61 19.42
C THR A 539 37.26 6.41 19.49
N LYS A 540 38.00 7.45 19.23
CA LYS A 540 39.45 7.47 19.38
C LYS A 540 39.86 8.53 20.39
#